data_28e3f7acfd71e427ac2dd4621b684c39
#
_entry.id   28e3f7acfd71e427ac2dd4621b684c39
#
_cell.length_a   1.000
_cell.length_b   1.000
_cell.length_c   1.000
_cell.angle_alpha   90.00
_cell.angle_beta   90.00
_cell.angle_gamma   90.00
#
_symmetry.space_group_name_H-M   'P 1'
#
loop_
_entity.id
_entity.type
_entity.pdbx_description
1 polymer ?
#
loop_
_entity_poly.entity_id
_entity_poly.type
_entity_poly.pdbx_seq_one_letter_code
_entity_poly.pdbx_strand_id
1 'polypeptide(L)'
;MHHTAERPRPLAGVLGVVAQVRGRGKTMPDFAIERQCQGLVCGIDEAGRGPLAGPVVAAAVILDSRRFPKMLRGELDDSKVLTREQREACYRALRRCADRGVARIGVGAASTVEIDRLNILRAALLAMARAVAVLGVRPDIALVDGAIAPPLACAVRTVVKGDALSFSIAAASVVAKVTRDRIMRGLAPRYPGYGWETNVGYATQEHGEAIRRLGITRHHRRSFAPMRLADVGDLPLFAALAAGPL
;
A
#
# COMPACT_ATOMS: atom_id res chain seq x y z
N MET A 1 -40.02 14.06 -33.19
CA MET A 1 -39.53 13.31 -32.01
C MET A 1 -38.11 13.82 -31.74
N HIS A 2 -37.97 14.74 -30.79
CA HIS A 2 -36.68 15.33 -30.43
C HIS A 2 -36.06 14.52 -29.30
N HIS A 3 -34.96 13.81 -29.58
CA HIS A 3 -34.12 13.23 -28.55
C HIS A 3 -33.26 14.35 -27.92
N THR A 4 -33.61 14.72 -26.70
CA THR A 4 -32.76 15.57 -25.85
C THR A 4 -31.67 14.70 -25.24
N ALA A 5 -30.45 14.85 -25.71
CA ALA A 5 -29.25 14.24 -25.10
C ALA A 5 -29.00 14.94 -23.74
N GLU A 6 -29.15 14.22 -22.65
CA GLU A 6 -28.73 14.64 -21.31
C GLU A 6 -27.22 14.84 -21.26
N ARG A 7 -26.79 16.05 -20.95
CA ARG A 7 -25.38 16.34 -20.67
C ARG A 7 -24.94 15.66 -19.38
N PRO A 8 -23.76 15.01 -19.32
CA PRO A 8 -23.26 14.43 -18.08
C PRO A 8 -23.06 15.51 -17.02
N ARG A 9 -23.55 15.26 -15.80
CA ARG A 9 -23.33 16.15 -14.64
C ARG A 9 -21.84 16.26 -14.33
N PRO A 10 -21.33 17.45 -13.97
CA PRO A 10 -19.94 17.63 -13.58
C PRO A 10 -19.62 16.83 -12.32
N LEU A 11 -18.47 16.14 -12.33
CA LEU A 11 -17.91 15.42 -11.19
C LEU A 11 -17.75 16.41 -10.02
N ALA A 12 -18.46 16.15 -8.92
CA ALA A 12 -18.34 16.93 -7.69
C ALA A 12 -16.90 16.90 -7.18
N GLY A 13 -16.42 18.07 -6.78
CA GLY A 13 -15.03 18.37 -6.51
C GLY A 13 -14.34 17.45 -5.52
N VAL A 14 -13.05 17.26 -5.74
CA VAL A 14 -12.09 16.68 -4.82
C VAL A 14 -12.04 17.55 -3.56
N LEU A 15 -12.77 17.18 -2.51
CA LEU A 15 -12.66 17.80 -1.20
C LEU A 15 -11.44 17.22 -0.48
N GLY A 16 -10.28 17.80 -0.76
CA GLY A 16 -9.06 17.54 0.00
C GLY A 16 -9.16 18.15 1.40
N VAL A 17 -9.68 17.41 2.37
CA VAL A 17 -9.59 17.78 3.77
C VAL A 17 -8.39 17.08 4.38
N VAL A 18 -7.29 17.80 4.57
CA VAL A 18 -6.14 17.32 5.34
C VAL A 18 -6.48 17.44 6.83
N ALA A 19 -6.89 16.33 7.44
CA ALA A 19 -7.06 16.27 8.88
C ALA A 19 -5.68 16.09 9.54
N GLN A 20 -5.08 17.17 10.05
CA GLN A 20 -3.92 17.05 10.94
C GLN A 20 -4.38 16.64 12.33
N VAL A 21 -4.20 15.37 12.67
CA VAL A 21 -4.36 14.88 14.04
C VAL A 21 -3.03 15.02 14.76
N ARG A 22 -2.95 15.94 15.73
CA ARG A 22 -1.81 16.03 16.64
C ARG A 22 -1.87 14.87 17.64
N GLY A 23 -0.96 13.89 17.48
CA GLY A 23 -0.90 12.71 18.32
C GLY A 23 -0.47 13.02 19.76
N ARG A 24 -1.25 12.54 20.73
CA ARG A 24 -0.80 12.24 22.09
C ARG A 24 -0.91 10.74 22.31
N GLY A 25 0.23 10.07 22.52
CA GLY A 25 0.27 8.65 22.88
C GLY A 25 0.12 7.68 21.68
N LYS A 26 0.41 6.41 21.91
CA LYS A 26 0.19 5.31 20.97
C LYS A 26 -1.33 5.15 20.77
N THR A 27 -1.88 5.68 19.68
CA THR A 27 -3.30 5.56 19.35
C THR A 27 -3.49 4.25 18.56
N MET A 28 -4.40 3.39 19.04
CA MET A 28 -4.87 2.27 18.25
C MET A 28 -5.90 2.76 17.23
N PRO A 29 -5.92 2.22 16.01
CA PRO A 29 -6.95 2.57 15.03
C PRO A 29 -8.35 2.26 15.56
N ASP A 30 -9.33 3.04 15.10
CA ASP A 30 -10.73 2.83 15.38
C ASP A 30 -11.61 3.15 14.15
N PHE A 31 -12.94 3.15 14.30
CA PHE A 31 -13.88 3.54 13.25
C PHE A 31 -14.31 5.02 13.32
N ALA A 32 -13.64 5.87 14.05
CA ALA A 32 -14.07 7.26 14.25
C ALA A 32 -14.10 8.05 12.94
N ILE A 33 -13.08 7.84 12.08
CA ILE A 33 -12.99 8.53 10.78
C ILE A 33 -14.04 7.99 9.82
N GLU A 34 -14.25 6.68 9.77
CA GLU A 34 -15.28 6.04 8.93
C GLU A 34 -16.68 6.50 9.30
N ARG A 35 -16.98 6.63 10.60
CA ARG A 35 -18.28 7.11 11.09
C ARG A 35 -18.60 8.58 10.74
N GLN A 36 -17.59 9.38 10.43
CA GLN A 36 -17.77 10.77 9.94
C GLN A 36 -18.12 10.82 8.45
N CYS A 37 -17.98 9.72 7.75
CA CYS A 37 -18.26 9.63 6.32
C CYS A 37 -19.67 9.09 6.09
N GLN A 38 -20.33 9.58 5.02
CA GLN A 38 -21.61 9.05 4.56
C GLN A 38 -21.35 7.99 3.47
N GLY A 39 -22.19 6.95 3.47
CA GLY A 39 -22.14 5.90 2.46
C GLY A 39 -21.08 4.83 2.72
N LEU A 40 -20.66 4.15 1.67
CA LEU A 40 -19.72 3.04 1.70
C LEU A 40 -18.29 3.54 1.71
N VAL A 41 -17.57 3.28 2.80
CA VAL A 41 -16.21 3.76 3.04
C VAL A 41 -15.20 2.66 2.74
N CYS A 42 -14.15 2.94 1.95
CA CYS A 42 -12.98 2.07 1.84
C CYS A 42 -11.73 2.77 2.39
N GLY A 43 -10.88 2.01 3.08
CA GLY A 43 -9.52 2.42 3.43
C GLY A 43 -8.52 1.93 2.38
N ILE A 44 -7.52 2.73 2.08
CA ILE A 44 -6.49 2.42 1.08
C ILE A 44 -5.11 2.71 1.66
N ASP A 45 -4.19 1.77 1.46
CA ASP A 45 -2.76 1.95 1.79
C ASP A 45 -1.90 1.17 0.79
N GLU A 46 -0.60 1.49 0.73
CA GLU A 46 0.37 0.83 -0.13
C GLU A 46 1.58 0.29 0.64
N ALA A 47 2.23 -0.71 0.05
CA ALA A 47 3.50 -1.25 0.50
C ALA A 47 4.50 -1.34 -0.64
N GLY A 48 5.78 -1.08 -0.33
CA GLY A 48 6.84 -1.27 -1.30
C GLY A 48 7.26 -0.02 -2.05
N ARG A 49 7.15 1.17 -1.49
CA ARG A 49 7.68 2.39 -2.12
C ARG A 49 9.21 2.46 -2.08
N GLY A 50 9.83 2.13 -0.95
CA GLY A 50 11.27 2.26 -0.73
C GLY A 50 12.19 1.15 -1.26
N PRO A 51 11.75 -0.12 -1.43
CA PRO A 51 12.62 -1.21 -1.90
C PRO A 51 13.25 -0.95 -3.26
N LEU A 52 14.44 -1.54 -3.46
CA LEU A 52 15.19 -1.51 -4.73
C LEU A 52 14.63 -2.48 -5.76
N ALA A 53 13.89 -3.51 -5.31
CA ALA A 53 13.33 -4.54 -6.17
C ALA A 53 11.85 -4.82 -5.87
N GLY A 54 11.14 -5.31 -6.87
CA GLY A 54 9.76 -5.74 -6.79
C GLY A 54 8.72 -4.63 -7.01
N PRO A 55 7.43 -5.01 -7.06
CA PRO A 55 6.34 -4.09 -7.32
C PRO A 55 6.06 -3.18 -6.12
N VAL A 56 5.34 -2.09 -6.36
CA VAL A 56 4.53 -1.44 -5.34
C VAL A 56 3.15 -2.08 -5.36
N VAL A 57 2.62 -2.39 -4.18
CA VAL A 57 1.32 -3.05 -4.01
C VAL A 57 0.45 -2.17 -3.12
N ALA A 58 -0.79 -1.95 -3.54
CA ALA A 58 -1.80 -1.27 -2.73
C ALA A 58 -2.97 -2.21 -2.45
N ALA A 59 -3.65 -1.96 -1.35
CA ALA A 59 -4.92 -2.61 -1.05
C ALA A 59 -6.01 -1.57 -0.77
N ALA A 60 -7.23 -1.94 -1.11
CA ALA A 60 -8.44 -1.21 -0.74
C ALA A 60 -9.33 -2.16 0.08
N VAL A 61 -9.77 -1.71 1.26
CA VAL A 61 -10.54 -2.55 2.18
C VAL A 61 -11.79 -1.82 2.65
N ILE A 62 -12.93 -2.47 2.52
CA ILE A 62 -14.20 -2.05 3.10
C ILE A 62 -14.50 -2.98 4.26
N LEU A 63 -14.84 -2.42 5.43
CA LEU A 63 -15.20 -3.17 6.63
C LEU A 63 -16.64 -2.86 7.06
N ASP A 64 -17.43 -3.90 7.35
CA ASP A 64 -18.68 -3.74 8.06
C ASP A 64 -18.39 -3.50 9.55
N SER A 65 -18.44 -2.25 9.98
CA SER A 65 -18.08 -1.85 11.35
C SER A 65 -18.97 -2.49 12.44
N ARG A 66 -20.20 -2.92 12.10
CA ARG A 66 -21.12 -3.57 13.03
C ARG A 66 -20.77 -5.03 13.26
N ARG A 67 -20.31 -5.72 12.20
CA ARG A 67 -20.01 -7.16 12.20
C ARG A 67 -18.51 -7.45 12.35
N PHE A 68 -17.65 -6.42 12.31
CA PHE A 68 -16.20 -6.58 12.40
C PHE A 68 -15.77 -7.14 13.78
N PRO A 69 -15.02 -8.25 13.83
CA PRO A 69 -14.72 -8.95 15.06
C PRO A 69 -13.95 -8.09 16.08
N LYS A 70 -14.43 -8.07 17.33
CA LYS A 70 -13.78 -7.30 18.42
C LYS A 70 -12.32 -7.73 18.64
N MET A 71 -12.03 -9.05 18.58
CA MET A 71 -10.69 -9.59 18.76
C MET A 71 -9.72 -9.04 17.70
N LEU A 72 -10.15 -8.98 16.43
CA LEU A 72 -9.33 -8.44 15.35
C LEU A 72 -9.06 -6.92 15.49
N ARG A 73 -9.95 -6.20 16.20
CA ARG A 73 -9.71 -4.76 16.50
C ARG A 73 -8.49 -4.55 17.39
N GLY A 74 -8.24 -5.46 18.34
CA GLY A 74 -7.05 -5.39 19.21
C GLY A 74 -5.75 -5.88 18.54
N GLU A 75 -5.87 -6.60 17.42
CA GLU A 75 -4.72 -7.13 16.68
C GLU A 75 -4.31 -6.25 15.49
N LEU A 76 -5.22 -5.40 15.00
CA LEU A 76 -4.94 -4.43 13.94
C LEU A 76 -4.27 -3.18 14.56
N ASP A 77 -2.97 -3.21 14.61
CA ASP A 77 -2.12 -2.06 14.91
C ASP A 77 -1.40 -1.63 13.60
N ASP A 78 -0.61 -0.58 13.64
CA ASP A 78 0.27 -0.21 12.53
C ASP A 78 1.03 -1.44 12.01
N SER A 79 0.85 -1.77 10.73
CA SER A 79 1.44 -2.95 10.11
C SER A 79 2.98 -3.00 10.21
N LYS A 80 3.61 -1.85 10.46
CA LYS A 80 5.06 -1.71 10.62
C LYS A 80 5.53 -2.13 12.01
N VAL A 81 4.65 -2.05 13.02
CA VAL A 81 4.92 -2.46 14.41
C VAL A 81 4.67 -3.96 14.63
N LEU A 82 3.76 -4.54 13.85
CA LEU A 82 3.44 -5.98 13.93
C LEU A 82 4.63 -6.85 13.48
N THR A 83 4.85 -7.97 14.16
CA THR A 83 5.78 -9.00 13.65
C THR A 83 5.23 -9.59 12.35
N ARG A 84 6.07 -10.35 11.64
CA ARG A 84 5.66 -11.05 10.41
C ARG A 84 4.50 -12.01 10.69
N GLU A 85 4.61 -12.79 11.75
CA GLU A 85 3.63 -13.80 12.19
C GLU A 85 2.29 -13.14 12.53
N GLN A 86 2.33 -12.04 13.26
CA GLN A 86 1.14 -11.23 13.60
C GLN A 86 0.47 -10.68 12.34
N ARG A 87 1.23 -10.08 11.39
CA ARG A 87 0.67 -9.60 10.12
C ARG A 87 0.03 -10.72 9.31
N GLU A 88 0.66 -11.88 9.24
CA GLU A 88 0.11 -13.05 8.54
C GLU A 88 -1.16 -13.56 9.23
N ALA A 89 -1.24 -13.53 10.56
CA ALA A 89 -2.45 -13.89 11.31
C ALA A 89 -3.59 -12.90 11.02
N CYS A 90 -3.33 -11.58 11.10
CA CYS A 90 -4.27 -10.53 10.76
C CYS A 90 -4.75 -10.66 9.31
N TYR A 91 -3.85 -10.88 8.36
CA TYR A 91 -4.20 -11.09 6.94
C TYR A 91 -5.17 -12.27 6.77
N ARG A 92 -4.87 -13.43 7.39
CA ARG A 92 -5.78 -14.59 7.33
C ARG A 92 -7.13 -14.31 7.97
N ALA A 93 -7.16 -13.55 9.06
CA ALA A 93 -8.41 -13.15 9.71
C ALA A 93 -9.24 -12.19 8.82
N LEU A 94 -8.60 -11.22 8.17
CA LEU A 94 -9.25 -10.32 7.20
C LEU A 94 -9.80 -11.09 5.99
N ARG A 95 -9.08 -12.10 5.48
CA ARG A 95 -9.57 -12.97 4.41
C ARG A 95 -10.83 -13.74 4.84
N ARG A 96 -10.83 -14.33 6.06
CA ARG A 96 -12.04 -14.97 6.61
C ARG A 96 -13.21 -13.99 6.79
N CYS A 97 -12.94 -12.72 7.12
CA CYS A 97 -13.97 -11.68 7.14
C CYS A 97 -14.55 -11.44 5.74
N ALA A 98 -13.70 -11.44 4.72
CA ALA A 98 -14.15 -11.30 3.33
C ALA A 98 -15.02 -12.48 2.87
N ASP A 99 -14.61 -13.71 3.17
CA ASP A 99 -15.36 -14.93 2.85
C ASP A 99 -16.75 -14.95 3.49
N ARG A 100 -16.91 -14.27 4.65
CA ARG A 100 -18.18 -14.12 5.38
C ARG A 100 -18.97 -12.86 5.00
N GLY A 101 -18.52 -12.09 4.03
CA GLY A 101 -19.17 -10.83 3.63
C GLY A 101 -19.09 -9.72 4.69
N VAL A 102 -18.13 -9.80 5.62
CA VAL A 102 -17.88 -8.76 6.64
C VAL A 102 -16.83 -7.75 6.16
N ALA A 103 -16.01 -8.14 5.18
CA ALA A 103 -15.06 -7.27 4.53
C ALA A 103 -15.14 -7.42 3.00
N ARG A 104 -14.66 -6.40 2.27
CA ARG A 104 -14.31 -6.52 0.86
C ARG A 104 -12.86 -6.09 0.71
N ILE A 105 -12.10 -6.82 -0.09
CA ILE A 105 -10.66 -6.61 -0.23
C ILE A 105 -10.32 -6.60 -1.71
N GLY A 106 -9.79 -5.48 -2.19
CA GLY A 106 -9.19 -5.36 -3.50
C GLY A 106 -7.68 -5.15 -3.38
N VAL A 107 -6.91 -5.75 -4.27
CA VAL A 107 -5.45 -5.60 -4.32
C VAL A 107 -5.04 -5.17 -5.72
N GLY A 108 -4.23 -4.15 -5.81
CA GLY A 108 -3.64 -3.66 -7.04
C GLY A 108 -2.13 -3.56 -6.91
N ALA A 109 -1.43 -3.69 -8.02
CA ALA A 109 0.02 -3.57 -8.06
C ALA A 109 0.47 -2.76 -9.28
N ALA A 110 1.64 -2.14 -9.17
CA ALA A 110 2.38 -1.62 -10.31
C ALA A 110 3.77 -2.27 -10.34
N SER A 111 4.15 -2.75 -11.52
CA SER A 111 5.40 -3.46 -11.79
C SER A 111 6.61 -2.53 -11.72
N THR A 112 7.81 -3.12 -11.68
CA THR A 112 9.08 -2.36 -11.78
C THR A 112 9.17 -1.54 -13.07
N VAL A 113 8.69 -2.06 -14.19
CA VAL A 113 8.64 -1.33 -15.46
C VAL A 113 7.73 -0.10 -15.37
N GLU A 114 6.58 -0.21 -14.72
CA GLU A 114 5.67 0.92 -14.52
C GLU A 114 6.26 1.93 -13.53
N ILE A 115 6.96 1.47 -12.47
CA ILE A 115 7.68 2.33 -11.54
C ILE A 115 8.75 3.14 -12.27
N ASP A 116 9.54 2.50 -13.12
CA ASP A 116 10.61 3.15 -13.88
C ASP A 116 10.08 4.18 -14.89
N ARG A 117 8.90 3.92 -15.47
CA ARG A 117 8.26 4.84 -16.44
C ARG A 117 7.49 6.00 -15.79
N LEU A 118 6.81 5.75 -14.67
CA LEU A 118 5.87 6.70 -14.07
C LEU A 118 6.47 7.46 -12.88
N ASN A 119 7.54 7.00 -12.29
CA ASN A 119 8.08 7.18 -10.95
C ASN A 119 7.24 6.46 -9.86
N ILE A 120 7.84 6.31 -8.68
CA ILE A 120 7.25 5.53 -7.57
C ILE A 120 5.95 6.13 -7.04
N LEU A 121 5.81 7.46 -7.03
CA LEU A 121 4.59 8.12 -6.56
C LEU A 121 3.41 7.78 -7.49
N ARG A 122 3.56 8.02 -8.78
CA ARG A 122 2.49 7.76 -9.76
C ARG A 122 2.18 6.27 -9.87
N ALA A 123 3.19 5.40 -9.76
CA ALA A 123 3.00 3.96 -9.73
C ALA A 123 2.21 3.50 -8.48
N ALA A 124 2.44 4.11 -7.31
CA ALA A 124 1.66 3.84 -6.11
C ALA A 124 0.19 4.27 -6.27
N LEU A 125 -0.06 5.47 -6.80
CA LEU A 125 -1.42 5.94 -7.09
C LEU A 125 -2.14 5.06 -8.11
N LEU A 126 -1.43 4.55 -9.13
CA LEU A 126 -1.96 3.57 -10.08
C LEU A 126 -2.33 2.26 -9.39
N ALA A 127 -1.47 1.74 -8.50
CA ALA A 127 -1.76 0.54 -7.72
C ALA A 127 -2.99 0.73 -6.83
N MET A 128 -3.16 1.90 -6.20
CA MET A 128 -4.36 2.24 -5.42
C MET A 128 -5.63 2.24 -6.28
N ALA A 129 -5.59 2.87 -7.46
CA ALA A 129 -6.72 2.88 -8.38
C ALA A 129 -7.10 1.45 -8.83
N ARG A 130 -6.13 0.61 -9.13
CA ARG A 130 -6.33 -0.82 -9.45
C ARG A 130 -6.94 -1.59 -8.27
N ALA A 131 -6.50 -1.31 -7.04
CA ALA A 131 -7.05 -1.96 -5.85
C ALA A 131 -8.55 -1.63 -5.68
N VAL A 132 -8.94 -0.37 -5.89
CA VAL A 132 -10.35 0.04 -5.82
C VAL A 132 -11.18 -0.59 -6.94
N ALA A 133 -10.64 -0.66 -8.16
CA ALA A 133 -11.34 -1.23 -9.32
C ALA A 133 -11.74 -2.70 -9.14
N VAL A 134 -10.99 -3.48 -8.33
CA VAL A 134 -11.25 -4.91 -8.08
C VAL A 134 -12.04 -5.19 -6.80
N LEU A 135 -12.56 -4.17 -6.09
CA LEU A 135 -13.41 -4.35 -4.90
C LEU A 135 -14.76 -5.03 -5.20
N GLY A 136 -15.19 -5.02 -6.47
CA GLY A 136 -16.51 -5.53 -6.87
C GLY A 136 -17.70 -4.64 -6.51
N VAL A 137 -17.45 -3.51 -5.83
CA VAL A 137 -18.42 -2.46 -5.52
C VAL A 137 -17.73 -1.11 -5.59
N ARG A 138 -18.48 -0.06 -5.94
CA ARG A 138 -17.97 1.30 -5.94
C ARG A 138 -18.12 1.89 -4.52
N PRO A 139 -17.03 2.30 -3.84
CA PRO A 139 -17.16 3.06 -2.61
C PRO A 139 -17.70 4.48 -2.88
N ASP A 140 -18.37 5.07 -1.91
CA ASP A 140 -18.77 6.48 -1.95
C ASP A 140 -17.58 7.38 -1.60
N ILE A 141 -16.77 6.94 -0.65
CA ILE A 141 -15.55 7.65 -0.22
C ILE A 141 -14.39 6.70 0.05
N ALA A 142 -13.19 7.11 -0.37
CA ALA A 142 -11.92 6.45 -0.08
C ALA A 142 -11.13 7.25 0.97
N LEU A 143 -10.80 6.61 2.09
CA LEU A 143 -9.82 7.08 3.07
C LEU A 143 -8.44 6.56 2.64
N VAL A 144 -7.51 7.45 2.34
CA VAL A 144 -6.20 7.09 1.77
C VAL A 144 -5.10 7.46 2.74
N ASP A 145 -4.19 6.53 3.07
CA ASP A 145 -3.02 6.87 3.86
C ASP A 145 -2.12 7.88 3.12
N GLY A 146 -1.58 8.85 3.87
CA GLY A 146 -0.71 9.88 3.32
C GLY A 146 -1.42 11.17 2.92
N ALA A 147 -0.74 11.98 2.09
CA ALA A 147 -1.17 13.34 1.75
C ALA A 147 -1.62 13.51 0.29
N ILE A 148 -1.48 12.48 -0.56
CA ILE A 148 -1.71 12.60 -2.00
C ILE A 148 -2.84 11.68 -2.42
N ALA A 149 -3.88 12.26 -3.01
CA ALA A 149 -5.07 11.55 -3.45
C ALA A 149 -4.83 10.81 -4.79
N PRO A 150 -5.17 9.51 -4.89
CA PRO A 150 -5.22 8.80 -6.17
C PRO A 150 -6.40 9.30 -7.02
N PRO A 151 -6.31 9.18 -8.36
CA PRO A 151 -7.42 9.52 -9.26
C PRO A 151 -8.49 8.41 -9.20
N LEU A 152 -9.51 8.59 -8.37
CA LEU A 152 -10.62 7.64 -8.19
C LEU A 152 -11.94 8.25 -8.67
N ALA A 153 -12.90 7.38 -9.01
CA ALA A 153 -14.24 7.77 -9.39
C ALA A 153 -15.19 7.97 -8.18
N CYS A 154 -14.66 8.11 -6.96
CA CYS A 154 -15.37 8.39 -5.72
C CYS A 154 -14.74 9.57 -5.01
N ALA A 155 -15.37 10.07 -3.95
CA ALA A 155 -14.74 11.07 -3.08
C ALA A 155 -13.48 10.50 -2.43
N VAL A 156 -12.45 11.33 -2.23
CA VAL A 156 -11.19 10.93 -1.60
C VAL A 156 -10.89 11.85 -0.42
N ARG A 157 -10.57 11.25 0.72
CA ARG A 157 -10.05 11.94 1.91
C ARG A 157 -8.70 11.35 2.26
N THR A 158 -7.65 12.17 2.20
CA THR A 158 -6.31 11.77 2.64
C THR A 158 -6.19 11.89 4.15
N VAL A 159 -5.52 10.91 4.77
CA VAL A 159 -5.32 10.83 6.22
C VAL A 159 -3.85 10.52 6.48
N VAL A 160 -3.10 11.51 6.98
CA VAL A 160 -1.69 11.31 7.32
C VAL A 160 -1.57 10.38 8.53
N LYS A 161 -0.77 9.31 8.41
CA LYS A 161 -0.66 8.21 9.39
C LYS A 161 -2.02 7.54 9.62
N GLY A 162 -2.78 7.36 8.57
CA GLY A 162 -4.12 6.81 8.60
C GLY A 162 -4.17 5.37 9.08
N ASP A 163 -3.12 4.59 8.85
CA ASP A 163 -2.93 3.23 9.34
C ASP A 163 -2.98 3.12 10.87
N ALA A 164 -2.57 4.17 11.59
CA ALA A 164 -2.68 4.27 13.04
C ALA A 164 -4.03 4.85 13.54
N LEU A 165 -4.92 5.32 12.65
CA LEU A 165 -6.13 6.06 13.01
C LEU A 165 -7.42 5.40 12.54
N SER A 166 -7.43 4.71 11.41
CA SER A 166 -8.59 4.13 10.75
C SER A 166 -8.43 2.62 10.60
N PHE A 167 -9.41 1.85 11.05
CA PHE A 167 -9.39 0.39 10.85
C PHE A 167 -9.39 -0.03 9.39
N SER A 168 -10.05 0.70 8.52
CA SER A 168 -10.09 0.39 7.10
C SER A 168 -8.72 0.58 6.46
N ILE A 169 -7.99 1.65 6.83
CA ILE A 169 -6.64 1.92 6.35
C ILE A 169 -5.64 0.91 6.96
N ALA A 170 -5.73 0.64 8.28
CA ALA A 170 -4.90 -0.37 8.94
C ALA A 170 -5.05 -1.76 8.31
N ALA A 171 -6.27 -2.16 8.00
CA ALA A 171 -6.53 -3.41 7.29
C ALA A 171 -5.93 -3.41 5.88
N ALA A 172 -6.02 -2.30 5.14
CA ALA A 172 -5.41 -2.14 3.83
C ALA A 172 -3.88 -2.23 3.92
N SER A 173 -3.26 -1.58 4.92
CA SER A 173 -1.83 -1.66 5.20
C SER A 173 -1.35 -3.10 5.37
N VAL A 174 -2.01 -3.88 6.25
CA VAL A 174 -1.71 -5.30 6.47
C VAL A 174 -1.83 -6.09 5.16
N VAL A 175 -2.92 -5.90 4.41
CA VAL A 175 -3.16 -6.64 3.15
C VAL A 175 -2.10 -6.29 2.11
N ALA A 176 -1.80 -5.03 1.92
CA ALA A 176 -0.79 -4.58 0.96
C ALA A 176 0.60 -5.13 1.33
N LYS A 177 0.99 -5.02 2.61
CA LYS A 177 2.30 -5.47 3.11
C LYS A 177 2.47 -6.98 2.98
N VAL A 178 1.51 -7.77 3.44
CA VAL A 178 1.59 -9.23 3.35
C VAL A 178 1.61 -9.70 1.91
N THR A 179 0.76 -9.13 1.06
CA THR A 179 0.71 -9.49 -0.36
C THR A 179 2.04 -9.22 -1.05
N ARG A 180 2.60 -8.02 -0.83
CA ARG A 180 3.88 -7.65 -1.43
C ARG A 180 5.02 -8.55 -0.95
N ASP A 181 5.11 -8.78 0.35
CA ASP A 181 6.18 -9.61 0.92
C ASP A 181 6.09 -11.07 0.41
N ARG A 182 4.89 -11.60 0.22
CA ARG A 182 4.68 -12.92 -0.41
C ARG A 182 5.14 -12.96 -1.86
N ILE A 183 4.88 -11.90 -2.64
CA ILE A 183 5.40 -11.79 -4.03
C ILE A 183 6.92 -11.87 -4.03
N MET A 184 7.59 -11.12 -3.17
CA MET A 184 9.06 -11.12 -3.11
C MET A 184 9.64 -12.47 -2.68
N ARG A 185 9.03 -13.10 -1.67
CA ARG A 185 9.44 -14.45 -1.26
C ARG A 185 9.19 -15.51 -2.34
N GLY A 186 8.11 -15.37 -3.10
CA GLY A 186 7.85 -16.25 -4.24
C GLY A 186 8.83 -16.07 -5.40
N LEU A 187 9.49 -14.92 -5.50
CA LEU A 187 10.55 -14.65 -6.46
C LEU A 187 11.93 -15.15 -6.00
N ALA A 188 12.18 -15.23 -4.68
CA ALA A 188 13.48 -15.57 -4.12
C ALA A 188 14.06 -16.88 -4.66
N PRO A 189 13.34 -18.00 -4.79
CA PRO A 189 13.89 -19.24 -5.36
C PRO A 189 14.30 -19.13 -6.83
N ARG A 190 13.72 -18.19 -7.58
CA ARG A 190 14.03 -17.96 -9.00
C ARG A 190 15.22 -17.01 -9.19
N TYR A 191 15.54 -16.26 -8.16
CA TYR A 191 16.63 -15.27 -8.12
C TYR A 191 17.44 -15.46 -6.83
N PRO A 192 18.16 -16.59 -6.71
CA PRO A 192 18.92 -16.90 -5.50
C PRO A 192 20.08 -15.92 -5.30
N GLY A 193 20.43 -15.68 -4.04
CA GLY A 193 21.57 -14.87 -3.65
C GLY A 193 21.28 -13.38 -3.46
N TYR A 194 20.04 -12.88 -3.72
CA TYR A 194 19.63 -11.51 -3.43
C TYR A 194 19.02 -11.32 -2.03
N GLY A 195 18.80 -12.40 -1.29
CA GLY A 195 18.22 -12.37 0.05
C GLY A 195 16.74 -11.97 0.10
N TRP A 196 15.99 -12.09 -1.01
CA TRP A 196 14.59 -11.61 -1.09
C TRP A 196 13.62 -12.39 -0.20
N GLU A 197 13.98 -13.56 0.30
CA GLU A 197 13.26 -14.32 1.30
C GLU A 197 13.15 -13.58 2.65
N THR A 198 14.18 -12.79 3.00
CA THR A 198 14.32 -12.02 4.24
C THR A 198 14.15 -10.54 4.02
N ASN A 199 14.98 -9.93 3.16
CA ASN A 199 14.98 -8.49 2.92
C ASN A 199 13.83 -8.00 2.05
N VAL A 200 13.08 -8.89 1.38
CA VAL A 200 11.95 -8.61 0.50
C VAL A 200 12.19 -7.44 -0.48
N GLY A 201 13.43 -7.30 -0.93
CA GLY A 201 13.87 -6.30 -1.91
C GLY A 201 14.28 -4.94 -1.33
N TYR A 202 14.34 -4.77 0.00
CA TYR A 202 14.85 -3.54 0.61
C TYR A 202 16.38 -3.42 0.47
N ALA A 203 16.88 -2.19 0.60
CA ALA A 203 18.29 -1.84 0.48
C ALA A 203 19.10 -2.26 1.72
N THR A 204 19.18 -3.57 2.02
CA THR A 204 20.08 -4.10 3.04
C THR A 204 21.51 -4.19 2.48
N GLN A 205 22.50 -4.25 3.37
CA GLN A 205 23.89 -4.47 2.96
C GLN A 205 24.03 -5.74 2.10
N GLU A 206 23.43 -6.85 2.54
CA GLU A 206 23.38 -8.11 1.81
C GLU A 206 22.82 -7.95 0.38
N HIS A 207 21.71 -7.22 0.23
CA HIS A 207 21.10 -6.96 -1.07
C HIS A 207 22.02 -6.11 -1.96
N GLY A 208 22.68 -5.10 -1.39
CA GLY A 208 23.66 -4.28 -2.10
C GLY A 208 24.87 -5.07 -2.58
N GLU A 209 25.42 -5.97 -1.75
CA GLU A 209 26.52 -6.87 -2.09
C GLU A 209 26.09 -7.88 -3.17
N ALA A 210 24.89 -8.40 -3.08
CA ALA A 210 24.33 -9.27 -4.10
C ALA A 210 24.21 -8.57 -5.46
N ILE A 211 23.74 -7.32 -5.50
CA ILE A 211 23.66 -6.54 -6.73
C ILE A 211 25.06 -6.30 -7.34
N ARG A 212 26.05 -5.99 -6.53
CA ARG A 212 27.46 -5.84 -7.02
C ARG A 212 28.01 -7.12 -7.62
N ARG A 213 27.71 -8.27 -7.01
CA ARG A 213 28.24 -9.58 -7.43
C ARG A 213 27.48 -10.18 -8.61
N LEU A 214 26.14 -10.10 -8.60
CA LEU A 214 25.25 -10.80 -9.53
C LEU A 214 24.64 -9.89 -10.60
N GLY A 215 24.84 -8.57 -10.47
CA GLY A 215 24.19 -7.57 -11.31
C GLY A 215 22.71 -7.33 -10.94
N ILE A 216 22.04 -6.53 -11.74
CA ILE A 216 20.59 -6.25 -11.57
C ILE A 216 19.76 -7.24 -12.38
N THR A 217 18.57 -7.57 -11.88
CA THR A 217 17.57 -8.37 -12.59
C THR A 217 16.47 -7.48 -13.18
N ARG A 218 15.56 -8.06 -13.96
CA ARG A 218 14.34 -7.36 -14.43
C ARG A 218 13.39 -6.93 -13.30
N HIS A 219 13.59 -7.41 -12.07
CA HIS A 219 12.80 -7.04 -10.91
C HIS A 219 13.41 -5.91 -10.10
N HIS A 220 14.61 -5.41 -10.45
CA HIS A 220 15.18 -4.21 -9.85
C HIS A 220 14.63 -2.96 -10.53
N ARG A 221 14.52 -1.88 -9.76
CA ARG A 221 13.98 -0.58 -10.20
C ARG A 221 15.11 0.29 -10.72
N ARG A 222 15.31 0.28 -12.03
CA ARG A 222 16.44 0.97 -12.69
C ARG A 222 16.41 2.49 -12.49
N SER A 223 15.25 3.08 -12.30
CA SER A 223 15.08 4.52 -12.04
C SER A 223 15.53 4.95 -10.65
N PHE A 224 15.73 4.03 -9.70
CA PHE A 224 16.16 4.36 -8.35
C PHE A 224 17.66 4.71 -8.33
N ALA A 225 18.04 5.73 -7.54
CA ALA A 225 19.41 6.26 -7.52
C ALA A 225 20.51 5.20 -7.34
N PRO A 226 20.39 4.22 -6.42
CA PRO A 226 21.41 3.18 -6.28
C PRO A 226 21.60 2.32 -7.52
N MET A 227 20.51 2.07 -8.29
CA MET A 227 20.60 1.25 -9.50
C MET A 227 21.25 2.00 -10.65
N ARG A 228 20.99 3.31 -10.78
CA ARG A 228 21.66 4.16 -11.79
C ARG A 228 23.15 4.26 -11.58
N LEU A 229 23.62 4.19 -10.34
CA LEU A 229 25.03 4.23 -9.98
C LEU A 229 25.70 2.85 -10.11
N ALA A 230 24.95 1.76 -9.93
CA ALA A 230 25.46 0.39 -10.13
C ALA A 230 25.85 0.12 -11.59
N ASP A 231 25.14 0.73 -12.55
CA ASP A 231 25.47 0.66 -13.98
C ASP A 231 26.77 1.43 -14.34
N VAL A 232 27.29 2.29 -13.44
CA VAL A 232 28.46 3.16 -13.68
C VAL A 232 29.70 2.75 -12.87
N GLY A 233 29.62 1.68 -12.07
CA GLY A 233 30.79 1.14 -11.33
C GLY A 233 31.14 1.87 -10.02
N ASP A 234 30.49 2.98 -9.69
CA ASP A 234 30.72 3.78 -8.47
C ASP A 234 29.69 3.48 -7.38
N LEU A 235 30.09 2.78 -6.31
CA LEU A 235 29.20 2.30 -5.23
C LEU A 235 29.57 2.71 -3.79
N PRO A 236 29.85 3.99 -3.46
CA PRO A 236 29.88 4.42 -2.05
C PRO A 236 28.47 4.53 -1.42
N LEU A 237 27.39 4.54 -2.23
CA LEU A 237 26.03 4.91 -1.82
C LEU A 237 25.30 3.85 -0.99
N PHE A 238 25.67 2.57 -1.09
CA PHE A 238 25.01 1.52 -0.29
C PHE A 238 25.35 1.62 1.22
N ALA A 239 26.52 2.16 1.56
CA ALA A 239 26.88 2.42 2.97
C ALA A 239 26.02 3.55 3.59
N ALA A 240 25.72 4.59 2.81
CA ALA A 240 24.89 5.71 3.26
C ALA A 240 23.39 5.35 3.40
N LEU A 241 22.88 4.43 2.58
CA LEU A 241 21.47 3.97 2.65
C LEU A 241 21.23 2.96 3.78
N ALA A 242 22.26 2.22 4.20
CA ALA A 242 22.20 1.32 5.36
C ALA A 242 22.20 2.07 6.69
N ALA A 243 22.66 3.33 6.72
CA ALA A 243 22.76 4.14 7.94
C ALA A 243 21.42 4.79 8.38
N GLY A 244 20.33 4.69 7.61
CA GLY A 244 19.03 5.30 7.93
C GLY A 244 19.05 6.83 7.87
N PRO A 245 17.92 7.50 7.78
CA PRO A 245 17.86 8.94 8.03
C PRO A 245 18.09 9.21 9.52
N LEU A 246 19.01 10.14 9.82
CA LEU A 246 19.20 10.76 11.13
C LEU A 246 17.91 11.40 11.65
#